data_ae5fe5f2ed6ea1eb4b5f21b4ca562e31
#
_entry.id   ae5fe5f2ed6ea1eb4b5f21b4ca562e31
#
_cell.length_a   1.000
_cell.length_b   1.000
_cell.length_c   1.000
_cell.angle_alpha   90.00
_cell.angle_beta   90.00
_cell.angle_gamma   90.00
#
_symmetry.space_group_name_H-M   'P 1'
#
loop_
_entity.id
_entity.type
_entity.pdbx_description
1 polymer ?
#
loop_
_entity_poly.entity_id
_entity_poly.type
_entity_poly.pdbx_seq_one_letter_code
_entity_poly.pdbx_strand_id
1 'polypeptide(L)'
;MRERNILFLFKSFIFLVLGFSTVIAMKVNIVEGLPYVDVDVNGENIRIQRIQDVKHKLKNSYTKTSRPTEPFDIQPFEPIKGIKTISELDVIDFIKKQVSENEGLLIDARMPKWYKMGTIPGALNVPFSILLGDKENTFIESIFSLFGANKDNGKWYFNDAQRLLVFDNGPWSKQGVVAMENLIRLGYPKDKIFYYRGGMQYWQIVGLTTIEPKD
;
A
#
# COMPACT_ATOMS: atom_id res chain seq x y z
N MET A 1 -26.59 -85.39 -11.31
CA MET A 1 -26.20 -84.41 -10.30
C MET A 1 -25.85 -83.11 -11.02
N ARG A 2 -26.64 -82.10 -10.77
CA ARG A 2 -26.62 -80.79 -11.49
C ARG A 2 -25.96 -79.77 -10.61
N GLU A 3 -24.74 -79.38 -10.94
CA GLU A 3 -24.10 -78.26 -10.21
C GLU A 3 -24.57 -76.93 -10.84
N ARG A 4 -25.10 -76.09 -9.95
CA ARG A 4 -25.57 -74.73 -10.29
C ARG A 4 -24.46 -73.72 -9.97
N ASN A 5 -23.85 -73.17 -11.00
CA ASN A 5 -22.93 -72.06 -10.89
C ASN A 5 -23.72 -70.76 -10.50
N ILE A 6 -23.40 -70.22 -9.32
CA ILE A 6 -23.88 -68.93 -8.86
C ILE A 6 -22.88 -67.87 -9.26
N LEU A 7 -23.25 -67.08 -10.28
CA LEU A 7 -22.44 -65.95 -10.71
C LEU A 7 -22.74 -64.74 -9.82
N PHE A 8 -21.78 -64.35 -8.96
CA PHE A 8 -21.85 -63.12 -8.16
C PHE A 8 -21.49 -61.91 -9.00
N LEU A 9 -22.49 -61.13 -9.34
CA LEU A 9 -22.35 -59.79 -9.95
C LEU A 9 -21.99 -58.76 -8.86
N PHE A 10 -20.70 -58.38 -8.75
CA PHE A 10 -20.29 -57.23 -7.99
C PHE A 10 -20.66 -55.96 -8.78
N LYS A 11 -21.71 -55.25 -8.36
CA LYS A 11 -22.00 -53.90 -8.82
C LYS A 11 -21.10 -52.94 -8.02
N SER A 12 -19.97 -52.49 -8.61
CA SER A 12 -19.19 -51.36 -8.08
C SER A 12 -20.01 -50.08 -8.25
N PHE A 13 -20.48 -49.53 -7.12
CA PHE A 13 -21.11 -48.23 -7.04
C PHE A 13 -19.96 -47.21 -6.89
N ILE A 14 -19.55 -46.56 -7.97
CA ILE A 14 -18.61 -45.42 -7.88
C ILE A 14 -19.42 -44.24 -7.40
N PHE A 15 -19.21 -43.87 -6.10
CA PHE A 15 -19.70 -42.60 -5.57
C PHE A 15 -18.80 -41.47 -6.10
N LEU A 16 -19.27 -40.77 -7.13
CA LEU A 16 -18.64 -39.53 -7.59
C LEU A 16 -19.00 -38.45 -6.56
N VAL A 17 -18.12 -38.21 -5.57
CA VAL A 17 -18.22 -37.07 -4.66
C VAL A 17 -17.86 -35.82 -5.44
N LEU A 18 -18.85 -35.17 -6.03
CA LEU A 18 -18.74 -33.81 -6.54
C LEU A 18 -18.51 -32.89 -5.33
N GLY A 19 -17.24 -32.58 -5.05
CA GLY A 19 -16.87 -31.56 -4.09
C GLY A 19 -17.37 -30.22 -4.59
N PHE A 20 -18.54 -29.79 -4.12
CA PHE A 20 -18.97 -28.40 -4.25
C PHE A 20 -18.06 -27.56 -3.35
N SER A 21 -17.03 -26.97 -3.94
CA SER A 21 -16.33 -25.86 -3.28
C SER A 21 -17.34 -24.72 -3.17
N THR A 22 -17.94 -24.58 -2.01
CA THR A 22 -18.75 -23.39 -1.70
C THR A 22 -17.81 -22.20 -1.67
N VAL A 23 -17.79 -21.43 -2.75
CA VAL A 23 -17.18 -20.11 -2.74
C VAL A 23 -17.97 -19.28 -1.73
N ILE A 24 -17.42 -19.11 -0.55
CA ILE A 24 -18.02 -18.22 0.47
C ILE A 24 -17.89 -16.80 -0.11
N ALA A 25 -19.02 -16.22 -0.48
CA ALA A 25 -19.07 -14.84 -0.92
C ALA A 25 -18.53 -13.91 0.18
N MET A 26 -17.58 -13.04 -0.17
CA MET A 26 -17.03 -12.07 0.77
C MET A 26 -18.14 -11.12 1.21
N LYS A 27 -18.26 -10.92 2.53
CA LYS A 27 -19.31 -10.06 3.13
C LYS A 27 -18.93 -8.58 3.14
N VAL A 28 -17.63 -8.29 3.15
CA VAL A 28 -17.08 -6.93 3.24
C VAL A 28 -16.27 -6.64 1.99
N ASN A 29 -16.85 -5.91 1.07
CA ASN A 29 -16.20 -5.52 -0.19
C ASN A 29 -15.44 -4.19 -0.02
N ILE A 30 -14.48 -3.92 -0.90
CA ILE A 30 -13.82 -2.61 -0.99
C ILE A 30 -14.87 -1.56 -1.37
N VAL A 31 -15.59 -1.83 -2.46
CA VAL A 31 -16.83 -1.14 -2.89
C VAL A 31 -17.81 -2.18 -3.41
N GLU A 32 -19.05 -1.79 -3.69
CA GLU A 32 -20.04 -2.68 -4.28
C GLU A 32 -19.50 -3.37 -5.53
N GLY A 33 -19.58 -4.69 -5.59
CA GLY A 33 -19.09 -5.49 -6.70
C GLY A 33 -17.56 -5.69 -6.77
N LEU A 34 -16.78 -5.09 -5.88
CA LEU A 34 -15.32 -5.22 -5.83
C LEU A 34 -14.86 -5.80 -4.49
N PRO A 35 -14.78 -7.13 -4.35
CA PRO A 35 -14.40 -7.77 -3.09
C PRO A 35 -12.92 -7.58 -2.75
N TYR A 36 -12.05 -7.56 -3.73
CA TYR A 36 -10.59 -7.40 -3.59
C TYR A 36 -9.96 -6.90 -4.89
N VAL A 37 -8.71 -6.50 -4.80
CA VAL A 37 -7.82 -6.21 -5.94
C VAL A 37 -6.53 -6.98 -5.75
N ASP A 38 -6.13 -7.77 -6.72
CA ASP A 38 -4.81 -8.39 -6.76
C ASP A 38 -3.85 -7.43 -7.49
N VAL A 39 -2.68 -7.19 -6.88
CA VAL A 39 -1.63 -6.31 -7.40
C VAL A 39 -0.30 -7.05 -7.42
N ASP A 40 0.47 -6.87 -8.48
CA ASP A 40 1.86 -7.31 -8.52
C ASP A 40 2.75 -6.25 -7.88
N VAL A 41 3.58 -6.68 -6.94
CA VAL A 41 4.59 -5.82 -6.31
C VAL A 41 5.91 -6.58 -6.32
N ASN A 42 6.84 -6.15 -7.17
CA ASN A 42 8.15 -6.78 -7.33
C ASN A 42 8.08 -8.30 -7.63
N GLY A 43 7.09 -8.74 -8.41
CA GLY A 43 6.87 -10.15 -8.74
C GLY A 43 6.11 -10.95 -7.67
N GLU A 44 5.70 -10.33 -6.58
CA GLU A 44 4.81 -10.93 -5.57
C GLU A 44 3.36 -10.48 -5.81
N ASN A 45 2.44 -11.43 -6.00
CA ASN A 45 1.02 -11.11 -6.12
C ASN A 45 0.43 -10.91 -4.71
N ILE A 46 -0.03 -9.70 -4.43
CA ILE A 46 -0.59 -9.32 -3.13
C ILE A 46 -2.07 -8.97 -3.29
N ARG A 47 -2.92 -9.58 -2.46
CA ARG A 47 -4.34 -9.26 -2.43
C ARG A 47 -4.65 -8.12 -1.47
N ILE A 48 -5.15 -7.02 -2.01
CA ILE A 48 -5.73 -5.92 -1.24
C ILE A 48 -7.23 -6.18 -1.10
N GLN A 49 -7.68 -6.36 0.13
CA GLN A 49 -9.08 -6.61 0.49
C GLN A 49 -9.38 -5.99 1.84
N ARG A 50 -10.65 -5.95 2.21
CA ARG A 50 -11.04 -5.55 3.57
C ARG A 50 -11.10 -6.74 4.51
N ILE A 51 -10.91 -6.50 5.81
CA ILE A 51 -11.08 -7.50 6.87
C ILE A 51 -12.51 -8.03 6.82
N GLN A 52 -12.68 -9.37 6.80
CA GLN A 52 -13.98 -10.03 6.63
C GLN A 52 -14.73 -10.24 7.94
N ASP A 53 -14.06 -10.13 9.10
CA ASP A 53 -14.70 -10.15 10.41
C ASP A 53 -15.40 -8.81 10.68
N VAL A 54 -16.71 -8.77 10.58
CA VAL A 54 -17.55 -7.58 10.81
C VAL A 54 -17.52 -7.10 12.27
N LYS A 55 -16.99 -7.89 13.21
CA LYS A 55 -16.78 -7.52 14.61
C LYS A 55 -15.38 -7.02 14.90
N HIS A 56 -14.49 -7.04 13.88
CA HIS A 56 -13.13 -6.59 14.03
C HIS A 56 -13.06 -5.14 14.51
N LYS A 57 -12.14 -4.87 15.44
CA LYS A 57 -11.83 -3.54 15.93
C LYS A 57 -10.32 -3.36 15.99
N LEU A 58 -9.83 -2.22 15.57
CA LEU A 58 -8.42 -1.89 15.76
C LEU A 58 -8.07 -1.89 17.25
N LYS A 59 -6.88 -2.42 17.57
CA LYS A 59 -6.36 -2.49 18.95
C LYS A 59 -4.99 -1.80 19.09
N ASN A 60 -4.49 -1.20 18.03
CA ASN A 60 -3.19 -0.55 17.99
C ASN A 60 -3.30 0.97 18.26
N SER A 61 -2.17 1.69 18.14
CA SER A 61 -2.08 3.12 18.43
C SER A 61 -2.92 4.02 17.51
N TYR A 62 -3.43 3.50 16.38
CA TYR A 62 -4.31 4.25 15.47
C TYR A 62 -5.73 4.44 16.01
N THR A 63 -6.10 3.74 17.09
CA THR A 63 -7.36 4.01 17.82
C THR A 63 -7.27 5.23 18.74
N LYS A 64 -6.06 5.74 18.99
CA LYS A 64 -5.85 6.89 19.87
C LYS A 64 -6.40 8.17 19.21
N THR A 65 -7.38 8.80 19.85
CA THR A 65 -8.08 9.99 19.32
C THR A 65 -7.41 11.29 19.69
N SER A 66 -6.65 11.33 20.79
CA SER A 66 -5.98 12.54 21.29
C SER A 66 -4.47 12.36 21.34
N ARG A 67 -3.75 13.35 20.83
CA ARG A 67 -2.28 13.39 20.81
C ARG A 67 -1.80 14.78 21.20
N PRO A 68 -0.65 14.91 21.90
CA PRO A 68 -0.14 16.22 22.23
C PRO A 68 0.30 16.98 20.97
N THR A 69 -0.06 18.25 20.89
CA THR A 69 0.53 19.25 20.00
C THR A 69 1.79 19.73 20.69
N GLU A 70 2.73 19.74 20.01
CA GLU A 70 3.69 19.14 19.17
C GLU A 70 4.15 17.73 19.58
N PRO A 71 4.54 16.86 18.64
CA PRO A 71 4.72 17.08 17.20
C PRO A 71 3.48 16.72 16.35
N PHE A 72 2.30 16.56 16.96
CA PHE A 72 1.11 16.06 16.29
C PHE A 72 0.07 17.17 16.11
N ASP A 73 -0.03 17.68 14.88
CA ASP A 73 -1.00 18.71 14.51
C ASP A 73 -1.93 18.19 13.42
N ILE A 74 -3.19 18.64 13.43
CA ILE A 74 -4.12 18.35 12.34
C ILE A 74 -3.63 19.05 11.06
N GLN A 75 -3.31 18.24 10.05
CA GLN A 75 -2.87 18.75 8.76
C GLN A 75 -4.07 19.21 7.92
N PRO A 76 -3.93 20.29 7.13
CA PRO A 76 -4.93 20.67 6.13
C PRO A 76 -5.20 19.53 5.14
N PHE A 77 -6.35 19.59 4.46
CA PHE A 77 -6.64 18.62 3.40
C PHE A 77 -5.62 18.73 2.25
N GLU A 78 -5.32 19.94 1.84
CA GLU A 78 -4.27 20.27 0.86
C GLU A 78 -3.14 21.04 1.55
N PRO A 79 -2.15 20.35 2.14
CA PRO A 79 -1.09 21.01 2.90
C PRO A 79 -0.13 21.80 2.02
N ILE A 80 0.01 21.43 0.75
CA ILE A 80 0.89 22.07 -0.21
C ILE A 80 0.09 22.39 -1.49
N LYS A 81 -0.06 23.66 -1.79
CA LYS A 81 -0.79 24.11 -2.99
C LYS A 81 -0.23 23.46 -4.27
N GLY A 82 -1.11 22.81 -5.03
CA GLY A 82 -0.79 22.15 -6.31
C GLY A 82 -0.30 20.70 -6.17
N ILE A 83 -0.27 20.14 -4.97
CA ILE A 83 -0.17 18.68 -4.77
C ILE A 83 -1.58 18.14 -4.57
N LYS A 84 -1.97 17.16 -5.40
CA LYS A 84 -3.28 16.54 -5.30
C LYS A 84 -3.33 15.61 -4.08
N THR A 85 -4.27 15.86 -3.17
CA THR A 85 -4.61 14.93 -2.10
C THR A 85 -5.62 13.90 -2.62
N ILE A 86 -5.39 12.63 -2.29
CA ILE A 86 -6.19 11.49 -2.78
C ILE A 86 -6.69 10.62 -1.63
N SER A 87 -7.68 9.78 -1.93
CA SER A 87 -8.34 8.87 -0.99
C SER A 87 -7.88 7.42 -1.17
N GLU A 88 -8.42 6.50 -0.35
CA GLU A 88 -8.07 5.08 -0.33
C GLU A 88 -8.27 4.39 -1.68
N LEU A 89 -9.34 4.69 -2.39
CA LEU A 89 -9.62 4.10 -3.71
C LEU A 89 -8.62 4.58 -4.75
N ASP A 90 -8.22 5.85 -4.70
CA ASP A 90 -7.18 6.39 -5.58
C ASP A 90 -5.82 5.75 -5.26
N VAL A 91 -5.52 5.45 -3.99
CA VAL A 91 -4.30 4.73 -3.60
C VAL A 91 -4.29 3.32 -4.21
N ILE A 92 -5.40 2.58 -4.10
CA ILE A 92 -5.52 1.24 -4.71
C ILE A 92 -5.32 1.32 -6.23
N ASP A 93 -5.93 2.31 -6.88
CA ASP A 93 -5.79 2.54 -8.32
C ASP A 93 -4.34 2.91 -8.70
N PHE A 94 -3.68 3.75 -7.89
CA PHE A 94 -2.27 4.10 -8.07
C PHE A 94 -1.35 2.87 -7.96
N ILE A 95 -1.55 2.00 -6.97
CA ILE A 95 -0.78 0.76 -6.84
C ILE A 95 -0.98 -0.11 -8.09
N LYS A 96 -2.22 -0.30 -8.50
CA LYS A 96 -2.57 -1.15 -9.64
C LYS A 96 -2.02 -0.62 -10.97
N LYS A 97 -2.04 0.69 -11.20
CA LYS A 97 -1.73 1.29 -12.51
C LYS A 97 -0.32 1.87 -12.60
N GLN A 98 0.26 2.30 -11.48
CA GLN A 98 1.54 3.00 -11.48
C GLN A 98 2.63 2.14 -10.84
N VAL A 99 2.37 1.58 -9.64
CA VAL A 99 3.39 0.78 -8.95
C VAL A 99 3.63 -0.54 -9.67
N SER A 100 2.57 -1.27 -10.05
CA SER A 100 2.69 -2.54 -10.78
C SER A 100 3.34 -2.40 -12.16
N GLU A 101 3.24 -1.23 -12.79
CA GLU A 101 3.83 -0.94 -14.10
C GLU A 101 5.21 -0.23 -14.00
N ASN A 102 5.75 -0.07 -12.80
CA ASN A 102 6.99 0.68 -12.52
C ASN A 102 6.98 2.14 -13.00
N GLU A 103 5.81 2.77 -13.09
CA GLU A 103 5.64 4.19 -13.46
C GLU A 103 5.51 5.11 -12.25
N GLY A 104 5.32 4.54 -11.06
CA GLY A 104 5.17 5.28 -9.81
C GLY A 104 5.61 4.51 -8.59
N LEU A 105 5.88 5.24 -7.52
CA LEU A 105 6.30 4.71 -6.23
C LEU A 105 5.34 5.16 -5.14
N LEU A 106 4.94 4.22 -4.30
CA LEU A 106 4.22 4.49 -3.07
C LEU A 106 5.24 4.69 -1.94
N ILE A 107 5.30 5.89 -1.36
CA ILE A 107 6.33 6.29 -0.41
C ILE A 107 5.73 6.37 1.00
N ASP A 108 6.20 5.49 1.87
CA ASP A 108 5.95 5.57 3.31
C ASP A 108 6.98 6.49 3.95
N ALA A 109 6.57 7.71 4.29
CA ALA A 109 7.43 8.74 4.86
C ALA A 109 7.66 8.59 6.38
N ARG A 110 7.10 7.55 6.99
CA ARG A 110 7.24 7.30 8.44
C ARG A 110 8.65 6.84 8.78
N MET A 111 9.00 7.00 10.07
CA MET A 111 10.23 6.42 10.61
C MET A 111 10.24 4.89 10.43
N PRO A 112 11.42 4.24 10.23
CA PRO A 112 11.53 2.81 9.95
C PRO A 112 10.82 1.90 10.96
N LYS A 113 10.81 2.30 12.24
CA LYS A 113 10.08 1.55 13.28
C LYS A 113 8.59 1.41 12.97
N TRP A 114 7.95 2.46 12.43
CA TRP A 114 6.54 2.43 12.08
C TRP A 114 6.28 1.61 10.82
N TYR A 115 7.18 1.73 9.85
CA TYR A 115 7.14 0.95 8.61
C TYR A 115 7.20 -0.56 8.90
N LYS A 116 8.16 -1.00 9.72
CA LYS A 116 8.31 -2.41 10.11
C LYS A 116 7.10 -2.99 10.85
N MET A 117 6.31 -2.16 11.52
CA MET A 117 5.06 -2.59 12.19
C MET A 117 3.88 -2.78 11.24
N GLY A 118 4.08 -2.54 9.96
CA GLY A 118 3.10 -2.69 8.90
C GLY A 118 2.97 -1.45 8.04
N THR A 119 2.79 -1.69 6.74
CA THR A 119 2.65 -0.64 5.71
C THR A 119 1.60 -1.02 4.67
N ILE A 120 1.30 -0.11 3.76
CA ILE A 120 0.47 -0.36 2.59
C ILE A 120 1.24 -1.25 1.60
N PRO A 121 0.63 -2.29 1.01
CA PRO A 121 1.29 -3.13 0.01
C PRO A 121 1.94 -2.30 -1.11
N GLY A 122 3.20 -2.61 -1.43
CA GLY A 122 3.97 -1.91 -2.45
C GLY A 122 4.66 -0.63 -1.99
N ALA A 123 4.52 -0.24 -0.73
CA ALA A 123 5.18 0.96 -0.22
C ALA A 123 6.66 0.74 0.05
N LEU A 124 7.47 1.72 -0.37
CA LEU A 124 8.88 1.86 -0.04
C LEU A 124 9.03 2.82 1.15
N ASN A 125 9.87 2.46 2.13
CA ASN A 125 10.15 3.36 3.24
C ASN A 125 11.23 4.38 2.87
N VAL A 126 10.83 5.62 2.73
CA VAL A 126 11.73 6.76 2.59
C VAL A 126 11.42 7.74 3.73
N PRO A 127 12.01 7.54 4.91
CA PRO A 127 11.72 8.36 6.07
C PRO A 127 11.92 9.84 5.78
N PHE A 128 10.96 10.68 6.19
CA PHE A 128 11.03 12.13 5.99
C PHE A 128 12.35 12.75 6.46
N SER A 129 12.97 12.17 7.50
CA SER A 129 14.22 12.65 8.08
C SER A 129 15.43 12.51 7.14
N ILE A 130 15.43 11.55 6.23
CA ILE A 130 16.50 11.39 5.25
C ILE A 130 16.46 12.52 4.21
N LEU A 131 15.27 13.02 3.90
CA LEU A 131 15.06 14.10 2.92
C LEU A 131 15.41 15.49 3.47
N LEU A 132 15.74 15.62 4.77
CA LEU A 132 16.21 16.89 5.38
C LEU A 132 17.62 17.29 4.94
N GLY A 133 18.39 16.38 4.36
CA GLY A 133 19.75 16.62 3.91
C GLY A 133 19.87 17.55 2.70
N ASP A 134 21.10 17.86 2.31
CA ASP A 134 21.42 18.67 1.13
C ASP A 134 21.47 17.80 -0.14
N LYS A 135 21.41 18.44 -1.31
CA LYS A 135 21.45 17.76 -2.63
C LYS A 135 22.74 16.96 -2.87
N GLU A 136 23.80 17.28 -2.15
CA GLU A 136 25.12 16.61 -2.22
C GLU A 136 25.21 15.42 -1.26
N ASN A 137 24.19 15.19 -0.45
CA ASN A 137 24.14 14.03 0.42
C ASN A 137 23.97 12.75 -0.42
N THR A 138 24.88 11.79 -0.25
CA THR A 138 24.89 10.53 -1.00
C THR A 138 23.59 9.72 -0.85
N PHE A 139 22.89 9.84 0.28
CA PHE A 139 21.55 9.23 0.46
C PHE A 139 20.51 9.86 -0.47
N ILE A 140 20.53 11.19 -0.65
CA ILE A 140 19.64 11.89 -1.57
C ILE A 140 19.91 11.46 -3.01
N GLU A 141 21.17 11.31 -3.38
CA GLU A 141 21.54 10.79 -4.71
C GLU A 141 20.98 9.41 -4.95
N SER A 142 21.13 8.50 -4.00
CA SER A 142 20.57 7.13 -4.10
C SER A 142 19.04 7.13 -4.20
N ILE A 143 18.37 7.96 -3.40
CA ILE A 143 16.91 8.10 -3.43
C ILE A 143 16.44 8.66 -4.77
N PHE A 144 17.08 9.70 -5.30
CA PHE A 144 16.70 10.28 -6.57
C PHE A 144 16.93 9.32 -7.75
N SER A 145 18.03 8.56 -7.71
CA SER A 145 18.25 7.49 -8.68
C SER A 145 17.20 6.40 -8.59
N LEU A 146 16.80 5.99 -7.38
CA LEU A 146 15.69 5.05 -7.15
C LEU A 146 14.37 5.60 -7.70
N PHE A 147 14.15 6.91 -7.63
CA PHE A 147 12.97 7.57 -8.17
C PHE A 147 13.04 7.80 -9.70
N GLY A 148 14.06 7.28 -10.37
CA GLY A 148 14.24 7.41 -11.81
C GLY A 148 14.74 8.78 -12.27
N ALA A 149 15.25 9.62 -11.36
CA ALA A 149 15.92 10.86 -11.74
C ALA A 149 17.35 10.58 -12.22
N ASN A 150 17.79 11.34 -13.23
CA ASN A 150 19.13 11.23 -13.80
C ASN A 150 19.99 12.41 -13.35
N LYS A 151 21.29 12.18 -13.09
CA LYS A 151 22.25 13.22 -12.75
C LYS A 151 23.28 13.35 -13.87
N ASP A 152 23.41 14.55 -14.45
CA ASP A 152 24.43 14.86 -15.43
C ASP A 152 25.13 16.17 -15.08
N ASN A 153 26.48 16.19 -15.11
CA ASN A 153 27.30 17.34 -14.77
C ASN A 153 26.91 18.03 -13.44
N GLY A 154 26.57 17.21 -12.42
CA GLY A 154 26.16 17.67 -11.09
C GLY A 154 24.72 18.19 -11.00
N LYS A 155 23.97 18.21 -12.10
CA LYS A 155 22.58 18.67 -12.17
C LYS A 155 21.61 17.50 -12.26
N TRP A 156 20.52 17.55 -11.49
CA TRP A 156 19.44 16.57 -11.54
C TRP A 156 18.43 16.89 -12.66
N TYR A 157 18.01 15.84 -13.37
CA TYR A 157 16.98 15.85 -14.39
C TYR A 157 15.88 14.85 -13.97
N PHE A 158 14.63 15.33 -14.01
CA PHE A 158 13.45 14.59 -13.51
C PHE A 158 12.46 14.23 -14.63
N ASN A 159 12.87 14.32 -15.89
CA ASN A 159 11.96 14.05 -17.02
C ASN A 159 11.39 12.62 -16.93
N ASP A 160 12.28 11.65 -16.67
CA ASP A 160 11.94 10.23 -16.56
C ASP A 160 11.61 9.80 -15.12
N ALA A 161 11.64 10.75 -14.16
CA ALA A 161 11.35 10.45 -12.78
C ALA A 161 9.90 9.99 -12.60
N GLN A 162 9.72 8.99 -11.75
CA GLN A 162 8.45 8.36 -11.46
C GLN A 162 7.49 9.30 -10.72
N ARG A 163 6.20 8.96 -10.74
CA ARG A 163 5.21 9.62 -9.88
C ARG A 163 5.34 9.10 -8.46
N LEU A 164 5.25 9.98 -7.48
CA LEU A 164 5.34 9.64 -6.06
C LEU A 164 4.00 9.84 -5.37
N LEU A 165 3.51 8.80 -4.72
CA LEU A 165 2.39 8.91 -3.80
C LEU A 165 2.91 8.81 -2.37
N VAL A 166 2.92 9.92 -1.65
CA VAL A 166 3.48 10.02 -0.30
C VAL A 166 2.38 9.88 0.74
N PHE A 167 2.63 9.10 1.79
CA PHE A 167 1.76 9.00 2.96
C PHE A 167 2.56 8.88 4.25
N ASP A 168 1.87 9.02 5.38
CA ASP A 168 2.44 8.82 6.71
C ASP A 168 1.44 8.15 7.68
N ASN A 169 1.44 8.53 8.95
CA ASN A 169 0.56 7.93 9.95
C ASN A 169 -0.92 8.32 9.80
N GLY A 170 -1.20 9.50 9.27
CA GLY A 170 -2.57 10.00 9.11
C GLY A 170 -2.72 11.50 9.31
N PRO A 171 -3.95 12.03 9.39
CA PRO A 171 -4.24 13.47 9.33
C PRO A 171 -3.60 14.33 10.43
N TRP A 172 -3.10 13.72 11.48
CA TRP A 172 -2.43 14.36 12.63
C TRP A 172 -0.90 14.32 12.57
N SER A 173 -0.34 13.80 11.47
CA SER A 173 1.10 13.62 11.27
C SER A 173 1.64 14.59 10.24
N LYS A 174 2.81 15.18 10.50
CA LYS A 174 3.50 16.08 9.56
C LYS A 174 4.54 15.37 8.70
N GLN A 175 4.81 14.08 8.92
CA GLN A 175 5.94 13.39 8.29
C GLN A 175 5.84 13.38 6.77
N GLY A 176 4.65 13.09 6.22
CA GLY A 176 4.40 13.13 4.79
C GLY A 176 4.51 14.54 4.20
N VAL A 177 3.99 15.54 4.91
CA VAL A 177 4.09 16.94 4.49
C VAL A 177 5.55 17.39 4.44
N VAL A 178 6.32 17.14 5.49
CA VAL A 178 7.76 17.45 5.55
C VAL A 178 8.54 16.72 4.46
N ALA A 179 8.20 15.46 4.18
CA ALA A 179 8.83 14.71 3.08
C ALA A 179 8.58 15.40 1.72
N MET A 180 7.33 15.76 1.44
CA MET A 180 6.97 16.42 0.18
C MET A 180 7.61 17.81 0.03
N GLU A 181 7.64 18.62 1.11
CA GLU A 181 8.30 19.94 1.12
C GLU A 181 9.80 19.81 0.80
N ASN A 182 10.46 18.80 1.37
CA ASN A 182 11.87 18.57 1.12
C ASN A 182 12.13 18.02 -0.29
N LEU A 183 11.30 17.14 -0.82
CA LEU A 183 11.39 16.70 -2.22
C LEU A 183 11.31 17.89 -3.18
N ILE A 184 10.37 18.81 -2.96
CA ILE A 184 10.23 20.04 -3.75
C ILE A 184 11.45 20.94 -3.59
N ARG A 185 11.91 21.17 -2.36
CA ARG A 185 13.13 21.95 -2.07
C ARG A 185 14.37 21.39 -2.79
N LEU A 186 14.46 20.06 -2.87
CA LEU A 186 15.54 19.35 -3.55
C LEU A 186 15.36 19.34 -5.09
N GLY A 187 14.24 19.83 -5.60
CA GLY A 187 13.96 20.01 -7.03
C GLY A 187 13.08 18.95 -7.68
N TYR A 188 12.51 18.02 -6.90
CA TYR A 188 11.59 17.05 -7.47
C TYR A 188 10.34 17.75 -8.00
N PRO A 189 9.83 17.40 -9.21
CA PRO A 189 8.70 18.07 -9.83
C PRO A 189 7.43 17.88 -9.00
N LYS A 190 6.79 19.01 -8.68
CA LYS A 190 5.62 19.04 -7.83
C LYS A 190 4.39 18.33 -8.44
N ASP A 191 4.25 18.40 -9.75
CA ASP A 191 3.19 17.75 -10.52
C ASP A 191 3.32 16.23 -10.59
N LYS A 192 4.47 15.68 -10.19
CA LYS A 192 4.71 14.25 -10.04
C LYS A 192 4.45 13.74 -8.61
N ILE A 193 4.07 14.61 -7.67
CA ILE A 193 3.83 14.26 -6.27
C ILE A 193 2.33 14.25 -5.97
N PHE A 194 1.87 13.19 -5.31
CA PHE A 194 0.53 13.03 -4.76
C PHE A 194 0.60 12.79 -3.26
N TYR A 195 -0.45 13.13 -2.56
CA TYR A 195 -0.52 12.96 -1.11
C TYR A 195 -1.72 12.12 -0.68
N TYR A 196 -1.47 11.05 0.07
CA TYR A 196 -2.52 10.32 0.75
C TYR A 196 -2.57 10.74 2.23
N ARG A 197 -3.42 11.74 2.52
CA ARG A 197 -3.57 12.32 3.86
C ARG A 197 -4.11 11.34 4.89
N GLY A 198 -4.94 10.38 4.48
CA GLY A 198 -5.52 9.35 5.35
C GLY A 198 -4.46 8.50 6.05
N GLY A 199 -3.35 8.22 5.35
CA GLY A 199 -2.22 7.47 5.84
C GLY A 199 -2.61 6.10 6.40
N MET A 200 -1.75 5.55 7.22
CA MET A 200 -1.99 4.24 7.82
C MET A 200 -3.22 4.20 8.72
N GLN A 201 -3.60 5.33 9.33
CA GLN A 201 -4.77 5.36 10.20
C GLN A 201 -6.06 5.08 9.42
N TYR A 202 -6.31 5.81 8.33
CA TYR A 202 -7.53 5.59 7.56
C TYR A 202 -7.50 4.28 6.80
N TRP A 203 -6.34 3.89 6.26
CA TRP A 203 -6.16 2.60 5.63
C TRP A 203 -6.58 1.42 6.52
N GLN A 204 -6.17 1.46 7.80
CA GLN A 204 -6.51 0.43 8.77
C GLN A 204 -7.96 0.57 9.31
N ILE A 205 -8.47 1.78 9.49
CA ILE A 205 -9.86 2.01 9.97
C ILE A 205 -10.87 1.46 8.97
N VAL A 206 -10.61 1.59 7.67
CA VAL A 206 -11.47 0.98 6.65
C VAL A 206 -11.17 -0.50 6.42
N GLY A 207 -10.22 -1.07 7.16
CA GLY A 207 -9.92 -2.50 7.21
C GLY A 207 -9.17 -3.04 6.00
N LEU A 208 -8.42 -2.22 5.29
CA LEU A 208 -7.63 -2.63 4.12
C LEU A 208 -6.37 -3.43 4.52
N THR A 209 -5.93 -4.30 3.63
CA THR A 209 -4.74 -5.15 3.80
C THR A 209 -3.49 -4.34 4.13
N THR A 210 -2.77 -4.76 5.16
CA THR A 210 -1.42 -4.28 5.47
C THR A 210 -0.43 -5.43 5.37
N ILE A 211 0.83 -5.11 5.07
CA ILE A 211 1.93 -6.08 5.05
C ILE A 211 3.00 -5.67 6.07
N GLU A 212 3.64 -6.65 6.68
CA GLU A 212 4.87 -6.45 7.43
C GLU A 212 6.04 -6.65 6.45
N PRO A 213 6.86 -5.62 6.21
CA PRO A 213 7.99 -5.75 5.29
C PRO A 213 8.98 -6.80 5.80
N LYS A 214 9.44 -7.66 4.89
CA LYS A 214 10.56 -8.59 5.16
C LYS A 214 11.86 -7.76 5.17
N ASP A 215 12.74 -8.05 6.12
CA ASP A 215 14.10 -7.46 6.19
C ASP A 215 14.97 -7.92 5.03
#